data_f691830e5b8fd538c227c528ff55e1ef
#
_entry.id   f691830e5b8fd538c227c528ff55e1ef
#
_cell.length_a   1.000
_cell.length_b   1.000
_cell.length_c   1.000
_cell.angle_alpha   90.00
_cell.angle_beta   90.00
_cell.angle_gamma   90.00
#
_symmetry.space_group_name_H-M   'P 1'
#
loop_
_entity.id
_entity.type
_entity.pdbx_description
1 polymer ?
#
loop_
_entity_poly.entity_id
_entity_poly.type
_entity_poly.pdbx_seq_one_letter_code
_entity_poly.pdbx_strand_id
1 'polypeptide(L)'
;MSEFLWVEKYRPQTISDCILPDGLKKTFQEYVDAGEISNMLLCGTAGTGKTTVARALCNELGCDYIVINGSDESGIDVLRTKIRDFASTVSFESKAKVVILDEADYLNPNSTQPALRAFIEEFSGNCRFIFTCNFKNRIIEPLHSRTSVIDFKIDKKDRPEMAQKFMGRM
;
A
#
# COMPACT_ATOMS: atom_id res chain seq x y z
N MET A 1 -23.61 1.88 13.70
CA MET A 1 -22.55 2.49 14.55
C MET A 1 -21.70 1.43 15.23
N SER A 2 -22.32 0.45 15.89
CA SER A 2 -21.57 -0.62 16.57
C SER A 2 -20.74 -1.49 15.61
N GLU A 3 -21.26 -1.80 14.43
CA GLU A 3 -20.52 -2.57 13.43
C GLU A 3 -19.28 -1.83 12.93
N PHE A 4 -19.40 -0.53 12.68
CA PHE A 4 -18.28 0.28 12.24
C PHE A 4 -17.17 0.34 13.31
N LEU A 5 -17.56 0.55 14.58
CA LEU A 5 -16.62 0.57 15.69
C LEU A 5 -15.95 -0.78 15.89
N TRP A 6 -16.70 -1.88 15.69
CA TRP A 6 -16.14 -3.22 15.79
C TRP A 6 -15.07 -3.49 14.72
N VAL A 7 -15.33 -3.11 13.46
CA VAL A 7 -14.39 -3.26 12.35
C VAL A 7 -13.11 -2.45 12.61
N GLU A 8 -13.24 -1.21 13.07
CA GLU A 8 -12.09 -0.36 13.39
C GLU A 8 -11.25 -0.96 14.53
N LYS A 9 -11.91 -1.52 15.54
CA LYS A 9 -11.23 -2.13 16.70
C LYS A 9 -10.34 -3.30 16.32
N TYR A 10 -10.75 -4.10 15.33
CA TYR A 10 -10.03 -5.32 14.94
C TYR A 10 -9.13 -5.13 13.73
N ARG A 11 -9.05 -3.93 13.17
CA ARG A 11 -8.17 -3.66 12.03
C ARG A 11 -6.71 -3.67 12.50
N PRO A 12 -5.82 -4.43 11.82
CA PRO A 12 -4.39 -4.43 12.19
C PRO A 12 -3.77 -3.04 12.12
N GLN A 13 -3.00 -2.67 13.15
CA GLN A 13 -2.28 -1.40 13.23
C GLN A 13 -0.77 -1.55 13.08
N THR A 14 -0.28 -2.77 13.17
CA THR A 14 1.15 -3.08 13.04
C THR A 14 1.35 -4.25 12.10
N ILE A 15 2.57 -4.39 11.58
CA ILE A 15 2.91 -5.52 10.71
C ILE A 15 2.79 -6.85 11.48
N SER A 16 3.16 -6.86 12.75
CA SER A 16 3.06 -8.08 13.57
C SER A 16 1.62 -8.54 13.78
N ASP A 17 0.66 -7.62 13.71
CA ASP A 17 -0.77 -7.94 13.82
C ASP A 17 -1.38 -8.44 12.52
N CYS A 18 -0.71 -8.24 11.39
CA CYS A 18 -1.20 -8.67 10.09
C CYS A 18 -1.09 -10.19 9.94
N ILE A 19 -2.08 -10.78 9.27
CA ILE A 19 -2.11 -12.20 8.97
C ILE A 19 -1.41 -12.42 7.63
N LEU A 20 -0.12 -12.79 7.68
CA LEU A 20 0.72 -12.92 6.50
C LEU A 20 1.59 -14.17 6.60
N PRO A 21 1.98 -14.78 5.45
CA PRO A 21 3.05 -15.76 5.43
C PRO A 21 4.34 -15.19 6.03
N ASP A 22 5.12 -16.04 6.68
CA ASP A 22 6.31 -15.61 7.42
C ASP A 22 7.32 -14.85 6.56
N GLY A 23 7.53 -15.24 5.31
CA GLY A 23 8.43 -14.55 4.39
C GLY A 23 8.02 -13.12 4.11
N LEU A 24 6.72 -12.88 3.88
CA LEU A 24 6.19 -11.54 3.67
C LEU A 24 6.28 -10.70 4.95
N LYS A 25 5.93 -11.31 6.08
CA LYS A 25 5.98 -10.64 7.37
C LYS A 25 7.40 -10.15 7.67
N LYS A 26 8.39 -10.98 7.38
CA LYS A 26 9.79 -10.63 7.55
C LYS A 26 10.20 -9.46 6.65
N THR A 27 9.76 -9.47 5.39
CA THR A 27 10.06 -8.40 4.43
C THR A 27 9.56 -7.05 4.95
N PHE A 28 8.31 -6.98 5.40
CA PHE A 28 7.74 -5.74 5.91
C PHE A 28 8.34 -5.35 7.25
N GLN A 29 8.69 -6.32 8.10
CA GLN A 29 9.35 -6.03 9.36
C GLN A 29 10.72 -5.39 9.14
N GLU A 30 11.43 -5.75 8.08
CA GLU A 30 12.69 -5.11 7.72
C GLU A 30 12.52 -3.62 7.43
N TYR A 31 11.42 -3.21 6.76
CA TYR A 31 11.12 -1.80 6.55
C TYR A 31 10.85 -1.08 7.87
N VAL A 32 10.12 -1.71 8.77
CA VAL A 32 9.84 -1.15 10.10
C VAL A 32 11.14 -0.96 10.88
N ASP A 33 12.01 -1.95 10.86
CA ASP A 33 13.29 -1.90 11.59
C ASP A 33 14.22 -0.83 11.02
N ALA A 34 14.19 -0.64 9.69
CA ALA A 34 14.97 0.42 9.03
C ALA A 34 14.39 1.82 9.27
N GLY A 35 13.12 1.91 9.62
CA GLY A 35 12.43 3.19 9.83
C GLY A 35 12.13 3.97 8.56
N GLU A 36 12.20 3.32 7.40
CA GLU A 36 12.00 3.96 6.10
C GLU A 36 11.09 3.13 5.21
N ILE A 37 10.31 3.81 4.37
CA ILE A 37 9.46 3.21 3.35
C ILE A 37 10.04 3.56 1.98
N SER A 38 10.24 2.55 1.13
CA SER A 38 10.56 2.75 -0.27
C SER A 38 9.28 2.73 -1.11
N ASN A 39 9.37 3.14 -2.37
CA ASN A 39 8.26 2.96 -3.31
C ASN A 39 8.05 1.46 -3.52
N MET A 40 6.81 1.00 -3.42
CA MET A 40 6.47 -0.42 -3.48
C MET A 40 5.31 -0.70 -4.42
N LEU A 41 5.32 -1.89 -5.01
CA LEU A 41 4.19 -2.42 -5.79
C LEU A 41 3.80 -3.75 -5.16
N LEU A 42 2.64 -3.76 -4.50
CA LEU A 42 2.12 -4.96 -3.82
C LEU A 42 1.15 -5.67 -4.76
N CYS A 43 1.50 -6.87 -5.16
CA CYS A 43 0.77 -7.66 -6.15
C CYS A 43 0.16 -8.90 -5.52
N GLY A 44 -1.04 -9.26 -5.93
CA GLY A 44 -1.70 -10.49 -5.45
C GLY A 44 -3.18 -10.44 -5.69
N THR A 45 -3.84 -11.60 -5.54
CA THR A 45 -5.28 -11.70 -5.73
C THR A 45 -6.04 -10.86 -4.67
N ALA A 46 -7.30 -10.55 -4.97
CA ALA A 46 -8.16 -9.82 -4.03
C ALA A 46 -8.25 -10.57 -2.69
N GLY A 47 -8.32 -9.82 -1.59
CA GLY A 47 -8.45 -10.40 -0.25
C GLY A 47 -7.17 -10.90 0.38
N THR A 48 -6.00 -10.59 -0.19
CA THR A 48 -4.71 -11.00 0.39
C THR A 48 -4.16 -10.01 1.43
N GLY A 49 -4.86 -8.90 1.67
CA GLY A 49 -4.48 -7.95 2.71
C GLY A 49 -3.47 -6.90 2.31
N LYS A 50 -3.30 -6.65 1.01
CA LYS A 50 -2.31 -5.68 0.50
C LYS A 50 -2.51 -4.28 1.09
N THR A 51 -3.72 -3.75 1.00
CA THR A 51 -4.02 -2.40 1.51
C THR A 51 -3.91 -2.35 3.03
N THR A 52 -4.34 -3.40 3.71
CA THR A 52 -4.24 -3.50 5.17
C THR A 52 -2.79 -3.44 5.62
N VAL A 53 -1.90 -4.16 4.93
CA VAL A 53 -0.46 -4.17 5.23
C VAL A 53 0.14 -2.79 4.98
N ALA A 54 -0.22 -2.13 3.87
CA ALA A 54 0.27 -0.80 3.56
C ALA A 54 -0.09 0.21 4.66
N ARG A 55 -1.34 0.18 5.12
CA ARG A 55 -1.79 1.04 6.22
C ARG A 55 -1.09 0.72 7.53
N ALA A 56 -0.94 -0.56 7.86
CA ALA A 56 -0.27 -0.99 9.08
C ALA A 56 1.19 -0.53 9.10
N LEU A 57 1.87 -0.63 7.96
CA LEU A 57 3.26 -0.18 7.83
C LEU A 57 3.37 1.32 8.10
N CYS A 58 2.49 2.13 7.51
CA CYS A 58 2.46 3.57 7.71
C CYS A 58 2.17 3.92 9.18
N ASN A 59 1.19 3.25 9.79
CA ASN A 59 0.83 3.48 11.18
C ASN A 59 1.99 3.15 12.13
N GLU A 60 2.66 2.04 11.89
CA GLU A 60 3.77 1.61 12.74
C GLU A 60 4.97 2.55 12.66
N LEU A 61 5.22 3.11 11.47
CA LEU A 61 6.31 4.07 11.26
C LEU A 61 5.93 5.51 11.60
N GLY A 62 4.65 5.78 11.89
CA GLY A 62 4.18 7.11 12.20
C GLY A 62 4.14 8.05 10.98
N CYS A 63 4.01 7.49 9.78
CA CYS A 63 3.93 8.27 8.55
C CYS A 63 2.48 8.68 8.26
N ASP A 64 2.29 9.93 7.84
CA ASP A 64 1.00 10.36 7.29
C ASP A 64 0.77 9.69 5.96
N TYR A 65 -0.46 9.28 5.67
CA TYR A 65 -0.77 8.66 4.40
C TYR A 65 -2.17 9.01 3.93
N ILE A 66 -2.39 8.92 2.62
CA ILE A 66 -3.72 8.94 2.01
C ILE A 66 -3.89 7.69 1.16
N VAL A 67 -5.14 7.27 0.98
CA VAL A 67 -5.48 6.15 0.10
C VAL A 67 -6.29 6.69 -1.06
N ILE A 68 -5.82 6.43 -2.27
CA ILE A 68 -6.51 6.80 -3.50
C ILE A 68 -6.86 5.50 -4.22
N ASN A 69 -8.14 5.31 -4.55
CA ASN A 69 -8.58 4.11 -5.25
C ASN A 69 -8.56 4.34 -6.76
N GLY A 70 -7.76 3.55 -7.47
CA GLY A 70 -7.61 3.68 -8.92
C GLY A 70 -8.88 3.41 -9.71
N SER A 71 -9.80 2.60 -9.17
CA SER A 71 -11.06 2.31 -9.83
C SER A 71 -12.07 3.46 -9.74
N ASP A 72 -11.92 4.34 -8.77
CA ASP A 72 -12.85 5.46 -8.52
C ASP A 72 -12.36 6.78 -9.12
N GLU A 73 -11.07 6.93 -9.34
CA GLU A 73 -10.51 8.20 -9.79
C GLU A 73 -10.67 8.39 -11.29
N SER A 74 -11.06 9.58 -11.67
CA SER A 74 -11.26 9.94 -13.08
C SER A 74 -10.30 11.05 -13.48
N GLY A 75 -9.25 10.70 -14.20
CA GLY A 75 -8.35 11.64 -14.84
C GLY A 75 -7.07 11.95 -14.08
N ILE A 76 -6.08 12.33 -14.87
CA ILE A 76 -4.72 12.61 -14.40
C ILE A 76 -4.68 13.86 -13.53
N ASP A 77 -5.42 14.90 -13.90
CA ASP A 77 -5.40 16.19 -13.21
C ASP A 77 -5.95 16.07 -11.78
N VAL A 78 -7.02 15.31 -11.61
CA VAL A 78 -7.61 15.05 -10.29
C VAL A 78 -6.61 14.32 -9.41
N LEU A 79 -5.98 13.28 -9.95
CA LEU A 79 -4.97 12.48 -9.24
C LEU A 79 -3.78 13.36 -8.84
N ARG A 80 -3.26 14.14 -9.77
CA ARG A 80 -2.11 15.01 -9.50
C ARG A 80 -2.43 16.05 -8.44
N THR A 81 -3.62 16.64 -8.48
CA THR A 81 -4.05 17.64 -7.51
C THR A 81 -4.13 17.03 -6.10
N LYS A 82 -4.71 15.84 -5.96
CA LYS A 82 -4.79 15.16 -4.67
C LYS A 82 -3.40 14.87 -4.09
N ILE A 83 -2.50 14.37 -4.91
CA ILE A 83 -1.12 14.05 -4.48
C ILE A 83 -0.39 15.32 -4.08
N ARG A 84 -0.48 16.37 -4.92
CA ARG A 84 0.18 17.65 -4.64
C ARG A 84 -0.34 18.29 -3.35
N ASP A 85 -1.63 18.31 -3.16
CA ASP A 85 -2.23 18.90 -1.95
C ASP A 85 -1.78 18.16 -0.70
N PHE A 86 -1.77 16.84 -0.76
CA PHE A 86 -1.27 16.02 0.35
C PHE A 86 0.22 16.27 0.60
N ALA A 87 1.03 16.30 -0.45
CA ALA A 87 2.47 16.52 -0.34
C ALA A 87 2.82 17.89 0.23
N SER A 88 1.93 18.87 0.02
CA SER A 88 2.14 20.25 0.47
C SER A 88 1.74 20.48 1.93
N THR A 89 1.02 19.55 2.56
CA THR A 89 0.65 19.70 3.97
C THR A 89 1.87 19.50 4.87
N VAL A 90 1.87 20.16 6.02
CA VAL A 90 2.97 20.06 6.97
C VAL A 90 2.81 18.80 7.82
N SER A 91 3.88 17.99 7.89
CA SER A 91 3.92 16.85 8.79
C SER A 91 4.56 17.27 10.12
N PHE A 92 3.90 16.95 11.22
CA PHE A 92 4.41 17.29 12.56
C PHE A 92 5.67 16.50 12.93
N GLU A 93 5.85 15.33 12.34
CA GLU A 93 6.99 14.46 12.67
C GLU A 93 8.11 14.50 11.65
N SER A 94 8.01 15.34 10.63
CA SER A 94 9.01 15.51 9.56
C SER A 94 9.36 14.21 8.84
N LYS A 95 8.47 13.22 8.87
CA LYS A 95 8.64 11.96 8.16
C LYS A 95 8.07 12.05 6.75
N ALA A 96 8.52 11.15 5.89
CA ALA A 96 8.00 11.05 4.54
C ALA A 96 6.50 10.75 4.59
N LYS A 97 5.76 11.31 3.65
CA LYS A 97 4.33 11.02 3.47
C LYS A 97 4.17 9.87 2.49
N VAL A 98 3.11 9.11 2.63
CA VAL A 98 2.87 7.94 1.80
C VAL A 98 1.57 8.09 1.05
N VAL A 99 1.62 7.89 -0.26
CA VAL A 99 0.43 7.82 -1.12
C VAL A 99 0.18 6.35 -1.44
N ILE A 100 -0.93 5.82 -0.96
CA ILE A 100 -1.34 4.44 -1.24
C ILE A 100 -2.32 4.49 -2.41
N LEU A 101 -1.89 3.98 -3.56
CA LEU A 101 -2.72 3.87 -4.75
C LEU A 101 -3.28 2.46 -4.85
N ASP A 102 -4.49 2.29 -4.34
CA ASP A 102 -5.16 1.01 -4.31
C ASP A 102 -5.76 0.70 -5.69
N GLU A 103 -5.72 -0.55 -6.08
CA GLU A 103 -6.24 -1.02 -7.38
C GLU A 103 -5.63 -0.24 -8.56
N ALA A 104 -4.31 -0.06 -8.56
CA ALA A 104 -3.61 0.71 -9.59
C ALA A 104 -3.72 0.09 -10.99
N ASP A 105 -4.00 -1.20 -11.09
CA ASP A 105 -4.22 -1.89 -12.36
C ASP A 105 -5.51 -1.47 -13.07
N TYR A 106 -6.41 -0.75 -12.40
CA TYR A 106 -7.58 -0.14 -13.02
C TYR A 106 -7.27 1.18 -13.72
N LEU A 107 -6.11 1.78 -13.43
CA LEU A 107 -5.71 3.03 -14.08
C LEU A 107 -5.31 2.78 -15.53
N ASN A 108 -5.62 3.73 -16.42
CA ASN A 108 -5.35 3.60 -17.85
C ASN A 108 -3.84 3.43 -18.09
N PRO A 109 -3.39 2.32 -18.70
CA PRO A 109 -1.97 2.08 -18.92
C PRO A 109 -1.34 2.98 -19.98
N ASN A 110 -2.17 3.64 -20.81
CA ASN A 110 -1.68 4.49 -21.88
C ASN A 110 -1.60 5.97 -21.50
N SER A 111 -2.27 6.38 -20.41
CA SER A 111 -2.32 7.78 -20.01
C SER A 111 -2.00 7.99 -18.52
N THR A 112 -2.80 7.42 -17.63
CA THR A 112 -2.67 7.67 -16.19
C THR A 112 -1.43 7.00 -15.59
N GLN A 113 -1.16 5.76 -15.95
CA GLN A 113 0.02 5.06 -15.42
C GLN A 113 1.33 5.73 -15.81
N PRO A 114 1.53 6.17 -17.08
CA PRO A 114 2.73 6.96 -17.40
C PRO A 114 2.86 8.25 -16.60
N ALA A 115 1.73 8.90 -16.28
CA ALA A 115 1.74 10.10 -15.45
C ALA A 115 2.21 9.79 -14.02
N LEU A 116 1.88 8.62 -13.47
CA LEU A 116 2.35 8.21 -12.15
C LEU A 116 3.87 8.12 -12.08
N ARG A 117 4.51 7.69 -13.14
CA ARG A 117 5.96 7.68 -13.22
C ARG A 117 6.53 9.09 -12.98
N ALA A 118 5.93 10.09 -13.63
CA ALA A 118 6.34 11.48 -13.46
C ALA A 118 6.07 11.97 -12.04
N PHE A 119 4.94 11.56 -11.45
CA PHE A 119 4.58 11.95 -10.08
C PHE A 119 5.55 11.36 -9.05
N ILE A 120 5.99 10.12 -9.24
CA ILE A 120 6.99 9.51 -8.37
C ILE A 120 8.25 10.37 -8.32
N GLU A 121 8.70 10.85 -9.47
CA GLU A 121 9.90 11.68 -9.56
C GLU A 121 9.64 13.10 -9.01
N GLU A 122 8.51 13.70 -9.37
CA GLU A 122 8.16 15.07 -8.95
C GLU A 122 8.05 15.20 -7.43
N PHE A 123 7.45 14.20 -6.78
CA PHE A 123 7.19 14.26 -5.34
C PHE A 123 8.15 13.41 -4.51
N SER A 124 9.27 12.95 -5.08
CA SER A 124 10.23 12.07 -4.41
C SER A 124 10.88 12.69 -3.17
N GLY A 125 10.88 14.01 -3.06
CA GLY A 125 11.52 14.69 -1.94
C GLY A 125 10.84 14.45 -0.61
N ASN A 126 9.53 14.28 -0.60
CA ASN A 126 8.75 14.12 0.64
C ASN A 126 7.67 13.05 0.58
N CYS A 127 7.50 12.37 -0.55
CA CYS A 127 6.47 11.33 -0.71
C CYS A 127 7.06 10.00 -1.15
N ARG A 128 6.43 8.93 -0.67
CA ARG A 128 6.67 7.57 -1.15
C ARG A 128 5.34 7.02 -1.64
N PHE A 129 5.40 6.10 -2.58
CA PHE A 129 4.22 5.56 -3.24
C PHE A 129 4.13 4.06 -2.99
N ILE A 130 2.97 3.60 -2.54
CA ILE A 130 2.66 2.18 -2.41
C ILE A 130 1.49 1.89 -3.33
N PHE A 131 1.75 1.11 -4.37
CA PHE A 131 0.72 0.69 -5.31
C PHE A 131 0.24 -0.70 -4.95
N THR A 132 -1.06 -0.96 -5.05
CA THR A 132 -1.58 -2.32 -4.96
C THR A 132 -2.22 -2.71 -6.28
N CYS A 133 -2.14 -3.98 -6.64
CA CYS A 133 -2.79 -4.49 -7.84
C CYS A 133 -3.12 -5.97 -7.69
N ASN A 134 -4.14 -6.40 -8.43
CA ASN A 134 -4.49 -7.82 -8.53
C ASN A 134 -3.77 -8.46 -9.71
N PHE A 135 -3.54 -7.70 -10.78
CA PHE A 135 -2.95 -8.18 -12.02
C PHE A 135 -1.68 -7.40 -12.33
N LYS A 136 -0.55 -7.97 -11.95
CA LYS A 136 0.77 -7.37 -12.14
C LYS A 136 1.06 -7.01 -13.60
N ASN A 137 0.58 -7.84 -14.55
CA ASN A 137 0.78 -7.62 -15.98
C ASN A 137 0.01 -6.40 -16.53
N ARG A 138 -0.90 -5.83 -15.77
CA ARG A 138 -1.61 -4.60 -16.14
C ARG A 138 -0.90 -3.33 -15.70
N ILE A 139 0.18 -3.48 -14.94
CA ILE A 139 1.02 -2.34 -14.52
C ILE A 139 2.17 -2.21 -15.51
N ILE A 140 2.40 -0.99 -16.02
CA ILE A 140 3.44 -0.76 -17.02
C ILE A 140 4.85 -0.95 -16.44
N GLU A 141 5.78 -1.35 -17.31
CA GLU A 141 7.17 -1.64 -16.90
C GLU A 141 7.87 -0.46 -16.19
N PRO A 142 7.71 0.79 -16.60
CA PRO A 142 8.34 1.92 -15.89
C PRO A 142 7.95 2.01 -14.43
N LEU A 143 6.75 1.57 -14.04
CA LEU A 143 6.34 1.54 -12.64
C LEU A 143 6.98 0.37 -11.90
N HIS A 144 7.12 -0.78 -12.56
CA HIS A 144 7.85 -1.93 -11.98
C HIS A 144 9.28 -1.57 -11.65
N SER A 145 9.96 -0.87 -12.57
CA SER A 145 11.37 -0.55 -12.40
C SER A 145 11.63 0.51 -11.32
N ARG A 146 10.62 1.30 -10.96
CA ARG A 146 10.74 2.36 -9.95
C ARG A 146 10.25 1.95 -8.56
N THR A 147 9.81 0.72 -8.41
CA THR A 147 9.24 0.23 -7.15
C THR A 147 9.88 -1.10 -6.76
N SER A 148 9.79 -1.43 -5.49
CA SER A 148 10.09 -2.77 -5.00
C SER A 148 8.84 -3.60 -5.18
N VAL A 149 8.88 -4.59 -6.07
CA VAL A 149 7.73 -5.45 -6.35
C VAL A 149 7.65 -6.55 -5.32
N ILE A 150 6.52 -6.64 -4.62
CA ILE A 150 6.31 -7.64 -3.57
C ILE A 150 5.07 -8.45 -3.94
N ASP A 151 5.25 -9.75 -4.11
CA ASP A 151 4.16 -10.67 -4.46
C ASP A 151 3.51 -11.25 -3.21
N PHE A 152 2.20 -11.05 -3.08
CA PHE A 152 1.40 -11.62 -2.00
C PHE A 152 0.88 -12.99 -2.44
N LYS A 153 1.78 -13.97 -2.52
CA LYS A 153 1.41 -15.34 -2.85
C LYS A 153 1.23 -16.13 -1.56
N ILE A 154 0.05 -16.72 -1.41
CA ILE A 154 -0.25 -17.59 -0.29
C ILE A 154 -0.18 -19.02 -0.78
N ASP A 155 0.82 -19.77 -0.31
CA ASP A 155 0.94 -21.19 -0.59
C ASP A 155 -0.20 -21.95 0.11
N LYS A 156 -0.64 -23.07 -0.49
CA LYS A 156 -1.68 -23.89 0.09
C LYS A 156 -1.34 -24.35 1.51
N LYS A 157 -0.07 -24.61 1.78
CA LYS A 157 0.39 -25.04 3.10
C LYS A 157 0.31 -23.95 4.17
N ASP A 158 0.32 -22.67 3.76
CA ASP A 158 0.23 -21.53 4.70
C ASP A 158 -1.21 -21.19 5.07
N ARG A 159 -2.18 -21.63 4.27
CA ARG A 159 -3.60 -21.32 4.49
C ARG A 159 -4.15 -21.81 5.83
N PRO A 160 -3.88 -23.05 6.25
CA PRO A 160 -4.35 -23.51 7.56
C PRO A 160 -3.78 -22.70 8.71
N GLU A 161 -2.49 -22.35 8.64
CA GLU A 161 -1.82 -21.55 9.66
C GLU A 161 -2.44 -20.14 9.73
N MET A 162 -2.67 -19.52 8.58
CA MET A 162 -3.31 -18.21 8.51
C MET A 162 -4.73 -18.24 9.05
N ALA A 163 -5.49 -19.29 8.77
CA ALA A 163 -6.84 -19.46 9.29
C ALA A 163 -6.84 -19.57 10.82
N GLN A 164 -5.89 -20.31 11.39
CA GLN A 164 -5.73 -20.41 12.83
C GLN A 164 -5.41 -19.06 13.48
N LYS A 165 -4.51 -18.30 12.89
CA LYS A 165 -4.18 -16.95 13.36
C LYS A 165 -5.38 -16.03 13.32
N PHE A 166 -6.16 -16.09 12.25
CA PHE A 166 -7.37 -15.30 12.12
C PHE A 166 -8.40 -15.67 13.19
N MET A 167 -8.65 -16.96 13.40
CA MET A 167 -9.59 -17.43 14.43
C MET A 167 -9.14 -17.06 15.84
N GLY A 168 -7.84 -17.08 16.09
CA GLY A 168 -7.29 -16.70 17.39
C GLY A 168 -7.46 -15.23 17.73
N ARG A 169 -7.74 -14.38 16.74
CA ARG A 169 -7.94 -12.92 16.93
C ARG A 169 -9.41 -12.57 17.16
N MET A 170 -10.31 -13.49 16.85
CA MET A 170 -11.74 -13.32 17.05
C MET A 170 -12.15 -13.79 18.42
#